data_8d5dfecf6159493fc529451d6b251603
#
_entry.id   8d5dfecf6159493fc529451d6b251603
#
_cell.length_a   1.000
_cell.length_b   1.000
_cell.length_c   1.000
_cell.angle_alpha   90.00
_cell.angle_beta   90.00
_cell.angle_gamma   90.00
#
_symmetry.space_group_name_H-M   'P 1'
#
loop_
_entity.id
_entity.type
_entity.pdbx_description
1 polymer ?
#
loop_
_entity_poly.entity_id
_entity_poly.type
_entity_poly.pdbx_seq_one_letter_code
_entity_poly.pdbx_strand_id
1 'polypeptide(L)'
;MSTVTVGQENSAPIEIYYEDHGSGKPVVLVHGWPLSGAAWEKQVTDLLRAGHRVITYDRRGFGQSSKPSTGYDYDTFTEDLHKLVTELNLRDFALVGFSMGGGEVARYFGKYGSEGVSKAVFMAAVTPFLLKTADNPQGVDAGAFEGIKAGIAADRPAFLSAFLRDFFNVDVLGGKLVSDQAVQLNWNIAAGASPKGTMDCVTAFSSTDFRDDLKQIDVPTLVIHGDADRIVPYPVAGQRMPEFVKGSKLITVEGAPHGLIWTHASKLNPELAHFLA
;
A
#
# COMPACT_ATOMS: atom_id res chain seq x y z
N MET A 1 -14.93 9.60 -15.72
CA MET A 1 -13.95 8.99 -14.80
C MET A 1 -13.83 7.53 -15.18
N SER A 2 -12.64 7.00 -15.15
CA SER A 2 -12.44 5.57 -15.50
C SER A 2 -12.73 4.73 -14.27
N THR A 3 -13.66 3.78 -14.38
CA THR A 3 -14.06 2.87 -13.31
C THR A 3 -14.18 1.45 -13.81
N VAL A 4 -13.99 0.49 -12.91
CA VAL A 4 -14.29 -0.93 -13.12
C VAL A 4 -15.33 -1.37 -12.10
N THR A 5 -16.40 -2.02 -12.57
CA THR A 5 -17.42 -2.58 -11.69
C THR A 5 -16.91 -3.88 -11.05
N VAL A 6 -16.79 -3.90 -9.73
CA VAL A 6 -16.25 -5.04 -8.98
C VAL A 6 -17.30 -5.81 -8.18
N GLY A 7 -18.50 -5.28 -8.08
CA GLY A 7 -19.58 -5.91 -7.32
C GLY A 7 -20.81 -5.05 -7.30
N GLN A 8 -21.70 -5.35 -6.34
CA GLN A 8 -22.95 -4.63 -6.14
C GLN A 8 -23.29 -4.58 -4.65
N GLU A 9 -23.80 -3.44 -4.20
CA GLU A 9 -24.42 -3.30 -2.88
C GLU A 9 -25.83 -2.73 -3.08
N ASN A 10 -26.83 -3.43 -2.56
CA ASN A 10 -28.24 -3.19 -2.86
C ASN A 10 -28.44 -3.20 -4.40
N SER A 11 -28.90 -2.10 -5.00
CA SER A 11 -29.07 -2.00 -6.44
C SER A 11 -28.00 -1.14 -7.14
N ALA A 12 -26.98 -0.72 -6.41
CA ALA A 12 -25.91 0.15 -6.92
C ALA A 12 -24.62 -0.67 -7.20
N PRO A 13 -23.94 -0.41 -8.33
CA PRO A 13 -22.65 -1.03 -8.60
C PRO A 13 -21.60 -0.55 -7.58
N ILE A 14 -20.67 -1.44 -7.22
CA ILE A 14 -19.43 -1.06 -6.54
C ILE A 14 -18.39 -0.86 -7.61
N GLU A 15 -17.89 0.37 -7.71
CA GLU A 15 -16.95 0.79 -8.74
C GLU A 15 -15.61 1.16 -8.12
N ILE A 16 -14.54 0.69 -8.74
CA ILE A 16 -13.16 1.05 -8.43
C ILE A 16 -12.68 2.08 -9.44
N TYR A 17 -12.36 3.28 -8.96
CA TYR A 17 -11.74 4.33 -9.76
C TYR A 17 -10.28 4.02 -10.04
N TYR A 18 -9.83 4.29 -11.26
CA TYR A 18 -8.42 4.17 -11.64
C TYR A 18 -7.99 5.27 -12.61
N GLU A 19 -6.67 5.49 -12.65
CA GLU A 19 -5.99 6.30 -13.66
C GLU A 19 -5.00 5.41 -14.42
N ASP A 20 -4.90 5.61 -15.73
CA ASP A 20 -4.08 4.81 -16.63
C ASP A 20 -3.36 5.76 -17.59
N HIS A 21 -2.06 5.89 -17.42
CA HIS A 21 -1.26 6.89 -18.11
C HIS A 21 -0.02 6.28 -18.78
N GLY A 22 0.40 6.88 -19.88
CA GLY A 22 1.62 6.49 -20.60
C GLY A 22 1.43 5.24 -21.46
N SER A 23 2.57 4.62 -21.79
CA SER A 23 2.65 3.41 -22.62
C SER A 23 3.87 2.59 -22.20
N GLY A 24 4.03 1.38 -22.72
CA GLY A 24 5.13 0.48 -22.37
C GLY A 24 4.72 -0.56 -21.34
N LYS A 25 5.69 -1.11 -20.58
CA LYS A 25 5.39 -2.15 -19.59
C LYS A 25 4.49 -1.60 -18.47
N PRO A 26 3.37 -2.27 -18.15
CA PRO A 26 2.43 -1.78 -17.16
C PRO A 26 2.99 -1.92 -15.73
N VAL A 27 2.77 -0.89 -14.92
CA VAL A 27 3.07 -0.88 -13.49
C VAL A 27 1.79 -0.50 -12.74
N VAL A 28 1.30 -1.38 -11.89
CA VAL A 28 0.11 -1.15 -11.05
C VAL A 28 0.56 -0.76 -9.65
N LEU A 29 0.18 0.44 -9.23
CA LEU A 29 0.54 1.04 -7.94
C LEU A 29 -0.61 0.88 -6.94
N VAL A 30 -0.37 0.07 -5.91
CA VAL A 30 -1.34 -0.31 -4.88
C VAL A 30 -1.09 0.51 -3.61
N HIS A 31 -1.97 1.47 -3.32
CA HIS A 31 -1.77 2.45 -2.26
C HIS A 31 -1.90 1.88 -0.84
N GLY A 32 -1.30 2.59 0.13
CA GLY A 32 -1.40 2.32 1.56
C GLY A 32 -2.66 2.91 2.23
N TRP A 33 -2.93 2.49 3.46
CA TRP A 33 -3.96 3.07 4.31
C TRP A 33 -3.43 4.33 5.02
N PRO A 34 -4.24 5.34 5.24
CA PRO A 34 -5.62 5.53 4.79
C PRO A 34 -5.71 6.40 3.52
N LEU A 35 -4.76 6.27 2.62
CA LEU A 35 -4.60 7.11 1.44
C LEU A 35 -5.40 6.59 0.22
N SER A 36 -5.07 7.08 -0.97
CA SER A 36 -5.62 6.68 -2.26
C SER A 36 -4.53 6.64 -3.33
N GLY A 37 -4.88 6.37 -4.57
CA GLY A 37 -3.97 6.44 -5.71
C GLY A 37 -3.23 7.77 -5.85
N ALA A 38 -3.83 8.87 -5.38
CA ALA A 38 -3.21 10.19 -5.38
C ALA A 38 -1.91 10.28 -4.54
N ALA A 39 -1.69 9.35 -3.60
CA ALA A 39 -0.45 9.30 -2.81
C ALA A 39 0.81 8.99 -3.64
N TRP A 40 0.65 8.45 -4.85
CA TRP A 40 1.72 8.07 -5.75
C TRP A 40 2.26 9.21 -6.63
N GLU A 41 1.91 10.46 -6.34
CA GLU A 41 2.26 11.65 -7.15
C GLU A 41 3.71 11.66 -7.65
N LYS A 42 4.67 11.36 -6.77
CA LYS A 42 6.10 11.38 -7.12
C LYS A 42 6.55 10.17 -7.93
N GLN A 43 5.99 8.99 -7.67
CA GLN A 43 6.32 7.77 -8.39
C GLN A 43 5.73 7.76 -9.80
N VAL A 44 4.47 8.18 -9.95
CA VAL A 44 3.80 8.27 -11.26
C VAL A 44 4.63 9.12 -12.22
N THR A 45 5.05 10.32 -11.80
CA THR A 45 5.83 11.24 -12.63
C THR A 45 7.14 10.61 -13.12
N ASP A 46 7.88 9.93 -12.23
CA ASP A 46 9.19 9.37 -12.58
C ASP A 46 9.06 8.07 -13.40
N LEU A 47 8.07 7.23 -13.11
CA LEU A 47 7.79 6.03 -13.90
C LEU A 47 7.32 6.35 -15.33
N LEU A 48 6.50 7.39 -15.50
CA LEU A 48 6.12 7.88 -16.83
C LEU A 48 7.34 8.38 -17.62
N ARG A 49 8.26 9.11 -16.96
CA ARG A 49 9.53 9.52 -17.59
C ARG A 49 10.42 8.34 -17.96
N ALA A 50 10.36 7.26 -17.20
CA ALA A 50 11.07 6.02 -17.50
C ALA A 50 10.41 5.19 -18.61
N GLY A 51 9.26 5.63 -19.16
CA GLY A 51 8.59 5.01 -20.29
C GLY A 51 7.62 3.88 -19.92
N HIS A 52 7.17 3.82 -18.66
CA HIS A 52 6.16 2.85 -18.22
C HIS A 52 4.72 3.31 -18.53
N ARG A 53 3.81 2.34 -18.68
CA ARG A 53 2.38 2.57 -18.51
C ARG A 53 2.07 2.45 -17.02
N VAL A 54 1.57 3.50 -16.41
CA VAL A 54 1.36 3.57 -14.95
C VAL A 54 -0.12 3.56 -14.64
N ILE A 55 -0.55 2.58 -13.87
CA ILE A 55 -1.92 2.43 -13.41
C ILE A 55 -1.94 2.67 -11.89
N THR A 56 -2.71 3.66 -11.45
CA THR A 56 -3.08 3.85 -10.06
C THR A 56 -4.57 3.56 -9.89
N TYR A 57 -5.00 3.10 -8.74
CA TYR A 57 -6.41 2.94 -8.44
C TYR A 57 -6.69 3.28 -6.98
N ASP A 58 -7.92 3.60 -6.70
CA ASP A 58 -8.43 3.83 -5.36
C ASP A 58 -9.11 2.53 -4.87
N ARG A 59 -8.60 1.92 -3.80
CA ARG A 59 -9.26 0.77 -3.18
C ARG A 59 -10.68 1.13 -2.77
N ARG A 60 -11.63 0.16 -2.78
CA ARG A 60 -12.97 0.39 -2.23
C ARG A 60 -12.89 1.08 -0.86
N GLY A 61 -13.75 2.05 -0.62
CA GLY A 61 -13.76 2.86 0.61
C GLY A 61 -12.83 4.06 0.59
N PHE A 62 -11.98 4.23 -0.41
CA PHE A 62 -10.96 5.27 -0.48
C PHE A 62 -11.09 6.09 -1.76
N GLY A 63 -10.57 7.32 -1.72
CA GLY A 63 -10.53 8.23 -2.85
C GLY A 63 -11.88 8.39 -3.54
N GLN A 64 -11.88 8.15 -4.85
CA GLN A 64 -13.03 8.30 -5.74
C GLN A 64 -13.81 6.98 -5.97
N SER A 65 -13.33 5.86 -5.41
CA SER A 65 -14.01 4.57 -5.47
C SER A 65 -15.26 4.54 -4.58
N SER A 66 -16.16 3.60 -4.87
CA SER A 66 -17.35 3.33 -4.06
C SER A 66 -16.99 3.04 -2.62
N LYS A 67 -17.87 3.44 -1.70
CA LYS A 67 -17.68 3.28 -0.24
C LYS A 67 -18.74 2.33 0.34
N PRO A 68 -18.68 1.03 -0.01
CA PRO A 68 -19.66 0.05 0.44
C PRO A 68 -19.61 -0.14 1.95
N SER A 69 -20.64 -0.80 2.50
CA SER A 69 -20.71 -1.08 3.94
C SER A 69 -19.89 -2.30 4.37
N THR A 70 -19.37 -3.10 3.42
CA THR A 70 -18.64 -4.35 3.66
C THR A 70 -17.49 -4.56 2.68
N GLY A 71 -16.71 -5.64 2.87
CA GLY A 71 -15.63 -6.04 1.96
C GLY A 71 -14.32 -5.30 2.22
N TYR A 72 -14.05 -4.92 3.47
CA TYR A 72 -12.80 -4.30 3.88
C TYR A 72 -11.80 -5.33 4.40
N ASP A 73 -11.56 -6.36 3.60
CA ASP A 73 -10.62 -7.45 3.85
C ASP A 73 -9.76 -7.74 2.61
N TYR A 74 -8.61 -8.40 2.81
CA TYR A 74 -7.65 -8.62 1.73
C TYR A 74 -8.15 -9.54 0.62
N ASP A 75 -9.02 -10.50 0.92
CA ASP A 75 -9.57 -11.36 -0.13
C ASP A 75 -10.42 -10.55 -1.11
N THR A 76 -11.25 -9.66 -0.57
CA THR A 76 -12.08 -8.76 -1.37
C THR A 76 -11.25 -7.71 -2.12
N PHE A 77 -10.26 -7.08 -1.47
CA PHE A 77 -9.37 -6.11 -2.14
C PHE A 77 -8.61 -6.74 -3.30
N THR A 78 -8.12 -7.96 -3.09
CA THR A 78 -7.39 -8.70 -4.12
C THR A 78 -8.29 -9.13 -5.27
N GLU A 79 -9.56 -9.45 -5.02
CA GLU A 79 -10.56 -9.70 -6.07
C GLU A 79 -10.82 -8.44 -6.91
N ASP A 80 -10.92 -7.27 -6.27
CA ASP A 80 -11.09 -6.00 -6.96
C ASP A 80 -9.88 -5.69 -7.85
N LEU A 81 -8.65 -5.87 -7.32
CA LEU A 81 -7.42 -5.71 -8.08
C LEU A 81 -7.37 -6.69 -9.27
N HIS A 82 -7.76 -7.95 -9.06
CA HIS A 82 -7.78 -8.95 -10.13
C HIS A 82 -8.77 -8.57 -11.24
N LYS A 83 -9.95 -8.06 -10.89
CA LYS A 83 -10.92 -7.55 -11.86
C LYS A 83 -10.36 -6.36 -12.64
N LEU A 84 -9.68 -5.43 -11.96
CA LEU A 84 -9.05 -4.27 -12.61
C LEU A 84 -8.00 -4.72 -13.64
N VAL A 85 -7.06 -5.57 -13.28
CA VAL A 85 -6.00 -6.01 -14.19
C VAL A 85 -6.54 -6.84 -15.36
N THR A 86 -7.63 -7.59 -15.12
CA THR A 86 -8.33 -8.38 -16.15
C THR A 86 -9.07 -7.47 -17.13
N GLU A 87 -9.84 -6.50 -16.65
CA GLU A 87 -10.58 -5.53 -17.46
C GLU A 87 -9.65 -4.70 -18.35
N LEU A 88 -8.49 -4.27 -17.80
CA LEU A 88 -7.46 -3.57 -18.54
C LEU A 88 -6.61 -4.49 -19.43
N ASN A 89 -6.88 -5.78 -19.44
CA ASN A 89 -6.16 -6.81 -20.18
C ASN A 89 -4.63 -6.70 -19.99
N LEU A 90 -4.18 -6.48 -18.75
CA LEU A 90 -2.76 -6.32 -18.46
C LEU A 90 -2.01 -7.64 -18.62
N ARG A 91 -0.81 -7.56 -19.22
CA ARG A 91 0.12 -8.67 -19.38
C ARG A 91 1.52 -8.15 -19.11
N ASP A 92 2.39 -8.99 -18.55
CA ASP A 92 3.78 -8.65 -18.22
C ASP A 92 3.87 -7.41 -17.31
N PHE A 93 2.89 -7.25 -16.40
CA PHE A 93 2.79 -6.10 -15.52
C PHE A 93 3.53 -6.30 -14.21
N ALA A 94 3.99 -5.20 -13.61
CA ALA A 94 4.55 -5.19 -12.27
C ALA A 94 3.50 -4.76 -11.23
N LEU A 95 3.51 -5.40 -10.05
CA LEU A 95 2.73 -4.99 -8.87
C LEU A 95 3.64 -4.27 -7.89
N VAL A 96 3.29 -3.05 -7.52
CA VAL A 96 4.02 -2.22 -6.54
C VAL A 96 3.08 -1.88 -5.38
N GLY A 97 3.30 -2.48 -4.22
CA GLY A 97 2.47 -2.28 -3.03
C GLY A 97 3.16 -1.44 -1.96
N PHE A 98 2.49 -0.37 -1.53
CA PHE A 98 2.92 0.46 -0.42
C PHE A 98 2.11 0.15 0.84
N SER A 99 2.81 -0.08 1.98
CA SER A 99 2.16 -0.26 3.27
C SER A 99 1.09 -1.37 3.24
N MET A 100 -0.17 -1.05 3.56
CA MET A 100 -1.31 -1.95 3.40
C MET A 100 -1.41 -2.54 1.98
N GLY A 101 -1.04 -1.78 0.95
CA GLY A 101 -1.04 -2.26 -0.44
C GLY A 101 -0.06 -3.41 -0.69
N GLY A 102 1.01 -3.52 0.11
CA GLY A 102 1.91 -4.68 0.05
C GLY A 102 1.24 -5.98 0.49
N GLY A 103 0.33 -5.92 1.47
CA GLY A 103 -0.49 -7.08 1.83
C GLY A 103 -1.42 -7.53 0.70
N GLU A 104 -1.97 -6.57 -0.05
CA GLU A 104 -2.81 -6.86 -1.21
C GLU A 104 -2.01 -7.51 -2.35
N VAL A 105 -0.78 -7.01 -2.60
CA VAL A 105 0.15 -7.66 -3.54
C VAL A 105 0.49 -9.08 -3.09
N ALA A 106 0.81 -9.31 -1.81
CA ALA A 106 1.10 -10.64 -1.30
C ALA A 106 -0.10 -11.59 -1.49
N ARG A 107 -1.31 -11.17 -1.07
CA ARG A 107 -2.53 -11.96 -1.23
C ARG A 107 -2.87 -12.22 -2.71
N TYR A 108 -2.49 -11.32 -3.63
CA TYR A 108 -2.67 -11.55 -5.07
C TYR A 108 -1.90 -12.79 -5.53
N PHE A 109 -0.63 -12.93 -5.13
CA PHE A 109 0.17 -14.12 -5.44
C PHE A 109 -0.38 -15.37 -4.75
N GLY A 110 -0.81 -15.27 -3.51
CA GLY A 110 -1.43 -16.39 -2.79
C GLY A 110 -2.71 -16.92 -3.45
N LYS A 111 -3.48 -16.03 -4.08
CA LYS A 111 -4.81 -16.36 -4.63
C LYS A 111 -4.77 -16.66 -6.13
N TYR A 112 -3.96 -15.93 -6.89
CA TYR A 112 -3.94 -15.98 -8.35
C TYR A 112 -2.59 -16.41 -8.94
N GLY A 113 -1.56 -16.59 -8.10
CA GLY A 113 -0.21 -16.89 -8.58
C GLY A 113 0.42 -15.72 -9.33
N SER A 114 1.41 -16.02 -10.16
CA SER A 114 2.19 -15.04 -10.93
C SER A 114 1.73 -14.87 -12.38
N GLU A 115 0.63 -15.47 -12.79
CA GLU A 115 0.19 -15.38 -14.18
C GLU A 115 0.00 -13.92 -14.61
N GLY A 116 0.73 -13.51 -15.63
CA GLY A 116 0.73 -12.14 -16.16
C GLY A 116 1.53 -11.12 -15.33
N VAL A 117 2.02 -11.49 -14.14
CA VAL A 117 2.85 -10.62 -13.30
C VAL A 117 4.33 -10.86 -13.58
N SER A 118 5.08 -9.81 -13.90
CA SER A 118 6.50 -9.91 -14.22
C SER A 118 7.43 -9.59 -13.03
N LYS A 119 7.01 -8.72 -12.13
CA LYS A 119 7.81 -8.25 -10.98
C LYS A 119 6.91 -7.87 -9.83
N ALA A 120 7.43 -7.99 -8.60
CA ALA A 120 6.76 -7.53 -7.38
C ALA A 120 7.64 -6.52 -6.61
N VAL A 121 7.03 -5.48 -6.06
CA VAL A 121 7.70 -4.49 -5.23
C VAL A 121 6.90 -4.25 -3.95
N PHE A 122 7.58 -4.30 -2.81
CA PHE A 122 7.02 -4.06 -1.49
C PHE A 122 7.69 -2.84 -0.86
N MET A 123 6.94 -1.76 -0.66
CA MET A 123 7.45 -0.50 -0.11
C MET A 123 6.84 -0.24 1.27
N ALA A 124 7.64 -0.26 2.33
CA ALA A 124 7.17 -0.12 3.73
C ALA A 124 5.93 -0.98 4.03
N ALA A 125 5.90 -2.20 3.46
CA ALA A 125 4.73 -3.07 3.43
C ALA A 125 4.42 -3.68 4.81
N VAL A 126 3.15 -3.97 5.08
CA VAL A 126 2.67 -4.61 6.32
C VAL A 126 3.02 -6.09 6.43
N THR A 127 3.65 -6.63 5.41
CA THR A 127 4.09 -8.03 5.33
C THR A 127 5.39 -8.26 6.11
N PRO A 128 5.66 -9.47 6.62
CA PRO A 128 4.90 -10.71 6.43
C PRO A 128 3.69 -10.89 7.36
N PHE A 129 3.70 -10.35 8.56
CA PHE A 129 2.62 -10.44 9.54
C PHE A 129 2.86 -9.45 10.68
N LEU A 130 1.92 -8.54 10.92
CA LEU A 130 2.12 -7.50 11.93
C LEU A 130 1.77 -7.94 13.34
N LEU A 131 0.67 -8.68 13.54
CA LEU A 131 0.20 -9.02 14.88
C LEU A 131 1.17 -9.95 15.60
N LYS A 132 1.49 -9.61 16.85
CA LYS A 132 2.23 -10.49 17.75
C LYS A 132 1.36 -11.65 18.20
N THR A 133 1.85 -12.86 17.93
CA THR A 133 1.23 -14.14 18.30
C THR A 133 2.28 -15.08 18.84
N ALA A 134 1.90 -16.26 19.32
CA ALA A 134 2.83 -17.26 19.81
C ALA A 134 3.86 -17.71 18.73
N ASP A 135 3.44 -17.75 17.46
CA ASP A 135 4.26 -18.11 16.30
C ASP A 135 4.81 -16.88 15.52
N ASN A 136 4.49 -15.66 15.99
CA ASN A 136 5.06 -14.39 15.52
C ASN A 136 5.44 -13.49 16.70
N PRO A 137 6.39 -13.90 17.55
CA PRO A 137 6.72 -13.18 18.79
C PRO A 137 7.34 -11.80 18.56
N GLN A 138 7.84 -11.54 17.36
CA GLN A 138 8.43 -10.25 16.94
C GLN A 138 7.37 -9.23 16.51
N GLY A 139 6.11 -9.64 16.36
CA GLY A 139 5.01 -8.80 15.91
C GLY A 139 4.70 -7.65 16.87
N VAL A 140 3.80 -6.76 16.43
CA VAL A 140 3.30 -5.61 17.18
C VAL A 140 2.18 -6.08 18.12
N ASP A 141 2.20 -5.64 19.36
CA ASP A 141 1.18 -6.01 20.35
C ASP A 141 -0.23 -5.55 19.92
N ALA A 142 -1.23 -6.37 20.15
CA ALA A 142 -2.63 -6.10 19.78
C ALA A 142 -3.15 -4.75 20.31
N GLY A 143 -2.68 -4.33 21.50
CA GLY A 143 -3.04 -3.06 22.11
C GLY A 143 -2.72 -1.83 21.24
N ALA A 144 -1.68 -1.89 20.39
CA ALA A 144 -1.36 -0.81 19.46
C ALA A 144 -2.50 -0.63 18.42
N PHE A 145 -3.00 -1.71 17.86
CA PHE A 145 -4.09 -1.68 16.89
C PHE A 145 -5.44 -1.28 17.50
N GLU A 146 -5.70 -1.74 18.74
CA GLU A 146 -6.88 -1.30 19.48
C GLU A 146 -6.79 0.21 19.82
N GLY A 147 -5.59 0.74 20.10
CA GLY A 147 -5.36 2.17 20.25
C GLY A 147 -5.68 2.96 18.99
N ILE A 148 -5.31 2.45 17.80
CA ILE A 148 -5.67 3.04 16.51
C ILE A 148 -7.19 3.09 16.34
N LYS A 149 -7.89 1.98 16.58
CA LYS A 149 -9.35 1.90 16.48
C LYS A 149 -10.05 2.85 17.45
N ALA A 150 -9.56 2.91 18.68
CA ALA A 150 -10.10 3.83 19.71
C ALA A 150 -9.92 5.30 19.31
N GLY A 151 -8.75 5.66 18.77
CA GLY A 151 -8.50 7.01 18.26
C GLY A 151 -9.41 7.38 17.09
N ILE A 152 -9.61 6.47 16.14
CA ILE A 152 -10.53 6.66 15.01
C ILE A 152 -11.98 6.82 15.52
N ALA A 153 -12.40 6.00 16.47
CA ALA A 153 -13.74 6.05 17.03
C ALA A 153 -14.02 7.34 17.82
N ALA A 154 -13.02 7.87 18.53
CA ALA A 154 -13.14 9.07 19.32
C ALA A 154 -13.20 10.35 18.45
N ASP A 155 -12.24 10.52 17.54
CA ASP A 155 -12.18 11.66 16.60
C ASP A 155 -11.29 11.27 15.42
N ARG A 156 -11.88 10.72 14.35
CA ARG A 156 -11.15 10.29 13.16
C ARG A 156 -10.32 11.41 12.52
N PRO A 157 -10.84 12.63 12.31
CA PRO A 157 -10.05 13.74 11.76
C PRO A 157 -8.82 14.10 12.60
N ALA A 158 -8.95 14.20 13.91
CA ALA A 158 -7.84 14.48 14.80
C ALA A 158 -6.83 13.33 14.85
N PHE A 159 -7.31 12.08 14.89
CA PHE A 159 -6.46 10.89 14.82
C PHE A 159 -5.63 10.89 13.52
N LEU A 160 -6.24 11.14 12.36
CA LEU A 160 -5.54 11.18 11.07
C LEU A 160 -4.46 12.28 11.04
N SER A 161 -4.71 13.41 11.69
CA SER A 161 -3.72 14.48 11.80
C SER A 161 -2.51 14.06 12.62
N ALA A 162 -2.71 13.40 13.76
CA ALA A 162 -1.63 12.89 14.60
C ALA A 162 -0.88 11.74 13.87
N PHE A 163 -1.62 10.81 13.29
CA PHE A 163 -1.06 9.68 12.53
C PHE A 163 -0.14 10.12 11.40
N LEU A 164 -0.52 11.14 10.62
CA LEU A 164 0.29 11.65 9.52
C LEU A 164 1.57 12.36 9.98
N ARG A 165 1.58 12.92 11.18
CA ARG A 165 2.81 13.48 11.77
C ARG A 165 3.84 12.37 12.05
N ASP A 166 3.39 11.22 12.57
CA ASP A 166 4.26 10.05 12.79
C ASP A 166 4.59 9.34 11.46
N PHE A 167 3.64 9.28 10.53
CA PHE A 167 3.81 8.73 9.18
C PHE A 167 4.98 9.37 8.43
N PHE A 168 5.17 10.68 8.59
CA PHE A 168 6.25 11.45 7.95
C PHE A 168 7.41 11.78 8.89
N ASN A 169 7.39 11.37 10.17
CA ASN A 169 8.35 11.81 11.20
C ASN A 169 8.51 13.34 11.18
N VAL A 170 7.38 14.08 11.24
CA VAL A 170 7.36 15.55 11.07
C VAL A 170 8.22 16.29 12.10
N ASP A 171 8.37 15.76 13.31
CA ASP A 171 9.26 16.27 14.34
C ASP A 171 10.75 16.30 13.93
N VAL A 172 11.16 15.41 13.02
CA VAL A 172 12.55 15.29 12.52
C VAL A 172 12.70 15.87 11.12
N LEU A 173 11.74 15.58 10.23
CA LEU A 173 11.81 15.83 8.78
C LEU A 173 10.98 17.02 8.31
N GLY A 174 10.12 17.59 9.18
CA GLY A 174 9.28 18.75 8.84
C GLY A 174 10.12 19.95 8.42
N GLY A 175 9.67 20.63 7.37
CA GLY A 175 10.38 21.75 6.76
C GLY A 175 11.67 21.41 6.01
N LYS A 176 12.11 20.13 6.05
CA LYS A 176 13.31 19.64 5.36
C LYS A 176 12.95 18.72 4.18
N LEU A 177 12.29 17.60 4.45
CA LEU A 177 11.91 16.59 3.47
C LEU A 177 10.38 16.49 3.27
N VAL A 178 9.60 17.08 4.15
CA VAL A 178 8.14 17.19 4.04
C VAL A 178 7.70 18.58 4.50
N SER A 179 6.88 19.25 3.70
CA SER A 179 6.27 20.54 4.05
C SER A 179 4.94 20.33 4.78
N ASP A 180 4.48 21.34 5.52
CA ASP A 180 3.15 21.32 6.14
C ASP A 180 2.04 21.16 5.09
N GLN A 181 2.24 21.72 3.88
CA GLN A 181 1.30 21.57 2.77
C GLN A 181 1.22 20.12 2.27
N ALA A 182 2.36 19.42 2.23
CA ALA A 182 2.37 17.99 1.87
C ALA A 182 1.68 17.13 2.93
N VAL A 183 1.87 17.42 4.21
CA VAL A 183 1.13 16.77 5.30
C VAL A 183 -0.36 17.05 5.17
N GLN A 184 -0.75 18.31 4.91
CA GLN A 184 -2.15 18.70 4.72
C GLN A 184 -2.78 18.05 3.49
N LEU A 185 -2.05 17.94 2.37
CA LEU A 185 -2.52 17.22 1.18
C LEU A 185 -2.86 15.76 1.51
N ASN A 186 -1.94 15.06 2.20
CA ASN A 186 -2.18 13.67 2.60
C ASN A 186 -3.32 13.55 3.63
N TRP A 187 -3.49 14.54 4.51
CA TRP A 187 -4.64 14.60 5.41
C TRP A 187 -5.96 14.74 4.65
N ASN A 188 -6.02 15.59 3.62
CA ASN A 188 -7.22 15.76 2.79
C ASN A 188 -7.58 14.44 2.07
N ILE A 189 -6.58 13.72 1.55
CA ILE A 189 -6.77 12.40 0.94
C ILE A 189 -7.35 11.42 1.97
N ALA A 190 -6.72 11.31 3.12
CA ALA A 190 -7.12 10.40 4.19
C ALA A 190 -8.50 10.73 4.78
N ALA A 191 -8.80 12.01 4.96
CA ALA A 191 -10.09 12.47 5.48
C ALA A 191 -11.26 12.14 4.56
N GLY A 192 -11.02 12.06 3.23
CA GLY A 192 -11.99 11.67 2.21
C GLY A 192 -12.34 10.18 2.21
N ALA A 193 -11.61 9.33 2.93
CA ALA A 193 -11.90 7.90 3.02
C ALA A 193 -13.22 7.61 3.76
N SER A 194 -13.82 6.45 3.48
CA SER A 194 -14.97 5.92 4.24
C SER A 194 -14.61 5.81 5.73
N PRO A 195 -15.41 6.34 6.65
CA PRO A 195 -15.19 6.13 8.08
C PRO A 195 -15.17 4.64 8.46
N LYS A 196 -16.08 3.85 7.88
CA LYS A 196 -16.14 2.40 8.09
C LYS A 196 -14.92 1.71 7.49
N GLY A 197 -14.55 2.02 6.23
CA GLY A 197 -13.35 1.48 5.60
C GLY A 197 -12.09 1.84 6.36
N THR A 198 -11.99 3.07 6.88
CA THR A 198 -10.86 3.50 7.73
C THR A 198 -10.75 2.61 8.97
N MET A 199 -11.86 2.31 9.64
CA MET A 199 -11.90 1.48 10.84
C MET A 199 -11.62 0.00 10.56
N ASP A 200 -12.34 -0.59 9.60
CA ASP A 200 -12.30 -2.04 9.34
C ASP A 200 -10.93 -2.48 8.78
N CYS A 201 -10.29 -1.63 7.98
CA CYS A 201 -8.96 -1.91 7.46
C CYS A 201 -7.90 -2.07 8.56
N VAL A 202 -8.09 -1.48 9.75
CA VAL A 202 -7.17 -1.69 10.88
C VAL A 202 -7.12 -3.17 11.25
N THR A 203 -8.27 -3.83 11.29
CA THR A 203 -8.33 -5.28 11.53
C THR A 203 -7.70 -6.04 10.36
N ALA A 204 -7.98 -5.66 9.12
CA ALA A 204 -7.44 -6.32 7.95
C ALA A 204 -5.91 -6.32 7.97
N PHE A 205 -5.25 -5.15 8.04
CA PHE A 205 -3.79 -5.09 7.95
C PHE A 205 -3.06 -5.59 9.20
N SER A 206 -3.71 -5.54 10.38
CA SER A 206 -3.08 -6.03 11.61
C SER A 206 -3.12 -7.55 11.73
N SER A 207 -4.24 -8.18 11.36
CA SER A 207 -4.53 -9.58 11.70
C SER A 207 -4.31 -10.56 10.54
N THR A 208 -4.11 -10.07 9.32
CA THR A 208 -3.89 -10.96 8.17
C THR A 208 -2.45 -11.45 8.14
N ASP A 209 -2.30 -12.76 8.13
CA ASP A 209 -1.02 -13.43 7.96
C ASP A 209 -0.74 -13.67 6.47
N PHE A 210 0.35 -13.10 5.96
CA PHE A 210 0.75 -13.22 4.55
C PHE A 210 1.90 -14.19 4.35
N ARG A 211 2.37 -14.87 5.39
CA ARG A 211 3.58 -15.72 5.32
C ARG A 211 3.47 -16.82 4.28
N ASP A 212 2.28 -17.40 4.10
CA ASP A 212 2.06 -18.43 3.07
C ASP A 212 1.82 -17.83 1.69
N ASP A 213 1.19 -16.67 1.60
CA ASP A 213 1.04 -15.93 0.34
C ASP A 213 2.40 -15.54 -0.25
N LEU A 214 3.31 -15.04 0.59
CA LEU A 214 4.66 -14.62 0.18
C LEU A 214 5.50 -15.76 -0.39
N LYS A 215 5.31 -17.00 0.09
CA LYS A 215 6.00 -18.19 -0.42
C LYS A 215 5.59 -18.55 -1.85
N GLN A 216 4.44 -18.04 -2.33
CA GLN A 216 3.97 -18.27 -3.71
C GLN A 216 4.59 -17.29 -4.71
N ILE A 217 5.37 -16.30 -4.24
CA ILE A 217 6.01 -15.32 -5.12
C ILE A 217 7.24 -15.96 -5.78
N ASP A 218 7.19 -16.13 -7.08
CA ASP A 218 8.23 -16.74 -7.92
C ASP A 218 8.78 -15.78 -9.00
N VAL A 219 8.45 -14.49 -8.90
CA VAL A 219 8.95 -13.43 -9.79
C VAL A 219 10.04 -12.61 -9.10
N PRO A 220 10.90 -11.90 -9.87
CA PRO A 220 11.85 -10.93 -9.30
C PRO A 220 11.15 -9.97 -8.34
N THR A 221 11.67 -9.84 -7.12
CA THR A 221 11.04 -9.08 -6.06
C THR A 221 12.00 -8.08 -5.43
N LEU A 222 11.51 -6.83 -5.27
CA LEU A 222 12.20 -5.76 -4.59
C LEU A 222 11.44 -5.37 -3.31
N VAL A 223 12.17 -5.25 -2.21
CA VAL A 223 11.66 -4.72 -0.94
C VAL A 223 12.39 -3.43 -0.61
N ILE A 224 11.66 -2.36 -0.34
CA ILE A 224 12.20 -1.06 0.08
C ILE A 224 11.55 -0.68 1.41
N HIS A 225 12.35 -0.42 2.44
CA HIS A 225 11.80 -0.05 3.75
C HIS A 225 12.70 0.96 4.46
N GLY A 226 12.08 1.91 5.17
CA GLY A 226 12.80 2.88 6.00
C GLY A 226 13.10 2.31 7.38
N ASP A 227 14.32 2.51 7.88
CA ASP A 227 14.70 2.04 9.23
C ASP A 227 14.17 2.92 10.37
N ALA A 228 13.67 4.12 10.04
CA ALA A 228 12.99 5.02 10.98
C ALA A 228 11.45 4.99 10.85
N ASP A 229 10.88 3.94 10.25
CA ASP A 229 9.44 3.75 10.10
C ASP A 229 8.77 3.50 11.47
N ARG A 230 7.94 4.47 11.91
CA ARG A 230 7.21 4.41 13.19
C ARG A 230 5.84 3.76 13.07
N ILE A 231 5.36 3.52 11.85
CA ILE A 231 4.03 2.97 11.58
C ILE A 231 4.10 1.46 11.36
N VAL A 232 4.98 1.04 10.47
CA VAL A 232 5.27 -0.38 10.19
C VAL A 232 6.74 -0.62 10.53
N PRO A 233 7.05 -1.07 11.76
CA PRO A 233 8.43 -1.15 12.20
C PRO A 233 9.27 -2.06 11.31
N TYR A 234 10.39 -1.54 10.81
CA TYR A 234 11.29 -2.26 9.90
C TYR A 234 11.68 -3.67 10.36
N PRO A 235 12.04 -3.90 11.66
CA PRO A 235 12.41 -5.23 12.14
C PRO A 235 11.27 -6.26 12.13
N VAL A 236 10.01 -5.78 12.15
CA VAL A 236 8.82 -6.65 12.14
C VAL A 236 8.41 -7.00 10.71
N ALA A 237 8.73 -6.13 9.75
CA ALA A 237 8.21 -6.17 8.39
C ALA A 237 9.33 -6.31 7.34
N GLY A 238 9.80 -5.22 6.75
CA GLY A 238 10.71 -5.25 5.60
C GLY A 238 11.97 -6.07 5.81
N GLN A 239 12.56 -6.04 7.00
CA GLN A 239 13.76 -6.80 7.33
C GLN A 239 13.53 -8.33 7.23
N ARG A 240 12.30 -8.78 7.46
CA ARG A 240 11.94 -10.20 7.46
C ARG A 240 11.50 -10.73 6.09
N MET A 241 11.25 -9.86 5.12
CA MET A 241 10.75 -10.27 3.81
C MET A 241 11.62 -11.33 3.10
N PRO A 242 12.98 -11.27 3.15
CA PRO A 242 13.83 -12.29 2.53
C PRO A 242 13.69 -13.70 3.15
N GLU A 243 13.14 -13.83 4.37
CA GLU A 243 12.83 -15.12 4.98
C GLU A 243 11.74 -15.88 4.20
N PHE A 244 10.80 -15.15 3.61
CA PHE A 244 9.61 -15.68 2.94
C PHE A 244 9.69 -15.61 1.42
N VAL A 245 10.30 -14.54 0.86
CA VAL A 245 10.47 -14.36 -0.59
C VAL A 245 11.95 -14.56 -0.94
N LYS A 246 12.28 -15.79 -1.34
CA LYS A 246 13.66 -16.14 -1.67
C LYS A 246 14.19 -15.36 -2.85
N GLY A 247 15.39 -14.82 -2.73
CA GLY A 247 16.04 -14.04 -3.78
C GLY A 247 15.51 -12.61 -3.92
N SER A 248 14.63 -12.16 -3.03
CA SER A 248 14.22 -10.75 -3.00
C SER A 248 15.40 -9.82 -2.66
N LYS A 249 15.49 -8.69 -3.40
CA LYS A 249 16.45 -7.62 -3.09
C LYS A 249 15.84 -6.73 -2.01
N LEU A 250 16.52 -6.58 -0.87
CA LEU A 250 16.13 -5.64 0.20
C LEU A 250 16.97 -4.37 0.13
N ILE A 251 16.30 -3.22 0.09
CA ILE A 251 16.90 -1.89 0.21
C ILE A 251 16.39 -1.24 1.49
N THR A 252 17.29 -1.05 2.46
CA THR A 252 17.00 -0.26 3.66
C THR A 252 17.34 1.19 3.39
N VAL A 253 16.37 2.09 3.61
CA VAL A 253 16.56 3.53 3.42
C VAL A 253 16.80 4.18 4.79
N GLU A 254 18.05 4.58 5.04
CA GLU A 254 18.47 5.16 6.31
C GLU A 254 17.70 6.45 6.64
N GLY A 255 17.17 6.53 7.86
CA GLY A 255 16.40 7.66 8.38
C GLY A 255 15.03 7.85 7.75
N ALA A 256 14.60 6.97 6.85
CA ALA A 256 13.34 7.12 6.17
C ALA A 256 12.15 6.70 7.06
N PRO A 257 11.10 7.55 7.11
CA PRO A 257 9.85 7.27 7.82
C PRO A 257 8.96 6.34 6.99
N HIS A 258 7.75 6.05 7.49
CA HIS A 258 6.74 5.31 6.74
C HIS A 258 6.41 5.98 5.39
N GLY A 259 6.25 7.30 5.39
CA GLY A 259 5.98 8.10 4.18
C GLY A 259 7.18 8.29 3.24
N LEU A 260 8.07 7.30 3.15
CA LEU A 260 9.29 7.34 2.33
C LEU A 260 9.02 7.60 0.85
N ILE A 261 7.86 7.17 0.33
CA ILE A 261 7.44 7.43 -1.07
C ILE A 261 7.36 8.93 -1.38
N TRP A 262 7.19 9.77 -0.36
CA TRP A 262 7.23 11.22 -0.45
C TRP A 262 8.58 11.80 -0.04
N THR A 263 9.02 11.50 1.19
CA THR A 263 10.19 12.13 1.80
C THR A 263 11.51 11.71 1.15
N HIS A 264 11.61 10.47 0.71
CA HIS A 264 12.82 9.90 0.13
C HIS A 264 12.65 9.50 -1.34
N ALA A 265 11.67 10.09 -2.04
CA ALA A 265 11.39 9.79 -3.45
C ALA A 265 12.63 9.90 -4.34
N SER A 266 13.48 10.90 -4.13
CA SER A 266 14.71 11.10 -4.90
C SER A 266 15.74 9.96 -4.73
N LYS A 267 15.70 9.22 -3.63
CA LYS A 267 16.56 8.05 -3.40
C LYS A 267 15.93 6.77 -3.94
N LEU A 268 14.62 6.59 -3.73
CA LEU A 268 13.96 5.32 -4.04
C LEU A 268 13.42 5.23 -5.48
N ASN A 269 13.01 6.35 -6.11
CA ASN A 269 12.47 6.31 -7.46
C ASN A 269 13.48 5.81 -8.52
N PRO A 270 14.78 6.19 -8.47
CA PRO A 270 15.77 5.58 -9.36
C PRO A 270 15.94 4.08 -9.19
N GLU A 271 15.93 3.56 -7.95
CA GLU A 271 16.01 2.13 -7.67
C GLU A 271 14.77 1.40 -8.15
N LEU A 272 13.59 2.00 -7.95
CA LEU A 272 12.32 1.48 -8.44
C LEU A 272 12.31 1.41 -9.97
N ALA A 273 12.65 2.50 -10.67
CA ALA A 273 12.69 2.56 -12.12
C ALA A 273 13.71 1.58 -12.71
N HIS A 274 14.92 1.51 -12.10
CA HIS A 274 15.93 0.54 -12.53
C HIS A 274 15.47 -0.91 -12.39
N PHE A 275 14.80 -1.23 -11.28
CA PHE A 275 14.28 -2.58 -11.06
C PHE A 275 13.15 -2.93 -12.03
N LEU A 276 12.30 -1.97 -12.38
CA LEU A 276 11.14 -2.18 -13.26
C LEU A 276 11.49 -2.21 -14.76
N ALA A 277 12.63 -1.72 -15.16
CA ALA A 277 13.12 -1.68 -16.56
C ALA A 277 13.20 -3.07 -17.29
#